data_cc73c7d7fc474fc2655e158f07079aa5
#
_entry.id   cc73c7d7fc474fc2655e158f07079aa5
#
_cell.length_a   1.000
_cell.length_b   1.000
_cell.length_c   1.000
_cell.angle_alpha   90.00
_cell.angle_beta   90.00
_cell.angle_gamma   90.00
#
_symmetry.space_group_name_H-M   'P 1'
#
loop_
_entity.id
_entity.type
_entity.pdbx_description
1 polymer ?
#
loop_
_entity_poly.entity_id
_entity_poly.type
_entity_poly.pdbx_seq_one_letter_code
_entity_poly.pdbx_strand_id
1 'polypeptide(L)'
;ALKYDDIKGGAEENYGVYWFSLMSVNKLNEIGERVYFQPLLTAVLMPVPRSIFPWKPDDAYLDKIETVIFGNADGGAAFLNYVESFMAFGWFGVVFMAWILGWIARKFWDNYRNNPESIGAVIAMGAFGSVCYCIISRGYLASTVTNIILVVYLPFWVVGVIRKYFVSLR
;
A
#
# COMPACT_ATOMS: atom_id res chain seq x y z
N ALA A 1 -15.39 9.69 -25.17
CA ALA A 1 -14.57 8.77 -24.37
C ALA A 1 -13.10 9.09 -24.70
N LEU A 2 -12.35 9.60 -23.74
CA LEU A 2 -10.90 9.81 -23.86
C LEU A 2 -10.23 8.44 -23.96
N LYS A 3 -9.43 8.22 -25.01
CA LYS A 3 -8.61 7.01 -25.13
C LYS A 3 -7.38 7.17 -24.26
N TYR A 4 -6.94 6.07 -23.65
CA TYR A 4 -5.72 5.99 -22.84
C TYR A 4 -4.47 6.49 -23.57
N ASP A 5 -4.42 6.38 -24.89
CA ASP A 5 -3.31 6.87 -25.73
C ASP A 5 -3.14 8.39 -25.77
N ASP A 6 -4.12 9.14 -25.28
CA ASP A 6 -4.08 10.62 -25.27
C ASP A 6 -3.32 11.17 -24.04
N ILE A 7 -2.80 10.28 -23.13
CA ILE A 7 -2.20 10.64 -21.85
C ILE A 7 -0.71 10.26 -21.81
N LYS A 8 0.12 10.81 -22.71
CA LYS A 8 1.57 10.51 -22.74
C LYS A 8 2.43 11.68 -22.28
N GLY A 9 2.94 11.60 -21.02
CA GLY A 9 3.96 12.53 -20.50
C GLY A 9 4.03 12.54 -18.96
N GLY A 10 5.17 12.78 -18.36
CA GLY A 10 5.40 12.57 -16.90
C GLY A 10 4.53 13.38 -15.94
N ALA A 11 4.07 14.59 -16.29
CA ALA A 11 3.02 15.31 -15.56
C ALA A 11 1.65 14.64 -15.74
N GLU A 12 1.48 13.96 -16.83
CA GLU A 12 0.32 13.21 -17.24
C GLU A 12 0.20 11.88 -16.50
N GLU A 13 1.31 11.26 -16.06
CA GLU A 13 1.26 10.01 -15.29
C GLU A 13 0.47 10.17 -13.98
N ASN A 14 0.73 11.23 -13.20
CA ASN A 14 0.00 11.49 -11.97
C ASN A 14 -1.47 11.84 -12.23
N TYR A 15 -1.75 12.59 -13.32
CA TYR A 15 -3.10 12.88 -13.74
C TYR A 15 -3.82 11.62 -14.21
N GLY A 16 -3.12 10.75 -14.94
CA GLY A 16 -3.62 9.45 -15.36
C GLY A 16 -4.02 8.56 -14.19
N VAL A 17 -3.15 8.43 -13.17
CA VAL A 17 -3.44 7.65 -11.95
C VAL A 17 -4.67 8.18 -11.21
N TYR A 18 -4.79 9.51 -11.09
CA TYR A 18 -5.94 10.14 -10.44
C TYR A 18 -7.25 9.88 -11.21
N TRP A 19 -7.23 10.13 -12.52
CA TRP A 19 -8.40 9.93 -13.37
C TRP A 19 -8.83 8.47 -13.42
N PHE A 20 -7.87 7.56 -13.53
CA PHE A 20 -8.10 6.14 -13.46
C PHE A 20 -8.73 5.69 -12.16
N SER A 21 -8.26 6.25 -11.04
CA SER A 21 -8.83 5.99 -9.73
C SER A 21 -10.29 6.42 -9.62
N LEU A 22 -10.64 7.58 -10.17
CA LEU A 22 -12.03 8.06 -10.20
C LEU A 22 -12.93 7.16 -11.07
N MET A 23 -12.45 6.77 -12.25
CA MET A 23 -13.20 5.87 -13.14
C MET A 23 -13.42 4.50 -12.47
N SER A 24 -12.40 3.99 -11.77
CA SER A 24 -12.48 2.73 -11.03
C SER A 24 -13.55 2.76 -9.95
N VAL A 25 -13.59 3.83 -9.14
CA VAL A 25 -14.61 3.99 -8.09
C VAL A 25 -16.01 4.08 -8.69
N ASN A 26 -16.20 4.87 -9.75
CA ASN A 26 -17.50 5.00 -10.40
C ASN A 26 -17.99 3.66 -10.96
N LYS A 27 -17.11 2.97 -11.69
CA LYS A 27 -17.47 1.68 -12.32
C LYS A 27 -17.77 0.60 -11.26
N LEU A 28 -16.95 0.51 -10.21
CA LEU A 28 -17.18 -0.42 -9.10
C LEU A 28 -18.45 -0.09 -8.31
N ASN A 29 -18.80 1.18 -8.23
CA ASN A 29 -20.05 1.59 -7.59
C ASN A 29 -21.28 1.21 -8.44
N GLU A 30 -21.20 1.30 -9.77
CA GLU A 30 -22.24 0.86 -10.69
C GLU A 30 -22.47 -0.65 -10.63
N ILE A 31 -21.39 -1.43 -10.59
CA ILE A 31 -21.45 -2.90 -10.62
C ILE A 31 -21.82 -3.46 -9.25
N GLY A 32 -21.48 -2.76 -8.18
CA GLY A 32 -21.72 -3.20 -6.79
C GLY A 32 -20.84 -4.35 -6.31
N GLU A 33 -19.85 -4.79 -7.12
CA GLU A 33 -18.92 -5.84 -6.71
C GLU A 33 -17.97 -5.36 -5.63
N ARG A 34 -17.65 -6.26 -4.67
CA ARG A 34 -16.71 -6.02 -3.57
C ARG A 34 -15.77 -7.21 -3.40
N VAL A 35 -14.52 -6.93 -3.09
CA VAL A 35 -13.49 -7.96 -2.86
C VAL A 35 -13.24 -8.24 -1.38
N TYR A 36 -13.92 -7.49 -0.51
CA TYR A 36 -13.88 -7.64 0.95
C TYR A 36 -12.47 -7.77 1.52
N PHE A 37 -12.14 -8.89 2.16
CA PHE A 37 -10.87 -9.13 2.83
C PHE A 37 -9.72 -9.57 1.91
N GLN A 38 -9.94 -9.74 0.61
CA GLN A 38 -8.90 -10.21 -0.31
C GLN A 38 -7.65 -9.32 -0.30
N PRO A 39 -7.73 -7.97 -0.38
CA PRO A 39 -6.54 -7.12 -0.32
C PRO A 39 -5.73 -7.31 0.97
N LEU A 40 -6.41 -7.46 2.11
CA LEU A 40 -5.77 -7.69 3.40
C LEU A 40 -5.10 -9.06 3.46
N LEU A 41 -5.77 -10.11 3.00
CA LEU A 41 -5.22 -11.46 2.95
C LEU A 41 -3.98 -11.52 2.04
N THR A 42 -4.07 -10.90 0.85
CA THR A 42 -2.93 -10.80 -0.06
C THR A 42 -1.79 -10.04 0.60
N ALA A 43 -2.05 -8.90 1.25
CA ALA A 43 -1.03 -8.10 1.92
C ALA A 43 -0.30 -8.88 3.04
N VAL A 44 -1.04 -9.64 3.86
CA VAL A 44 -0.46 -10.44 4.95
C VAL A 44 0.33 -11.64 4.42
N LEU A 45 -0.14 -12.28 3.36
CA LEU A 45 0.47 -13.48 2.79
C LEU A 45 1.54 -13.17 1.74
N MET A 46 1.60 -11.95 1.22
CA MET A 46 2.56 -11.53 0.19
C MET A 46 4.03 -11.81 0.58
N PRO A 47 4.48 -11.49 1.80
CA PRO A 47 5.85 -11.76 2.23
C PRO A 47 6.18 -13.24 2.37
N VAL A 48 5.18 -14.13 2.47
CA VAL A 48 5.40 -15.56 2.67
C VAL A 48 5.77 -16.21 1.33
N PRO A 49 6.89 -16.94 1.24
CA PRO A 49 7.28 -17.64 0.01
C PRO A 49 6.24 -18.69 -0.42
N ARG A 50 6.02 -18.83 -1.73
CA ARG A 50 5.10 -19.85 -2.28
C ARG A 50 5.57 -21.29 -2.00
N SER A 51 6.85 -21.50 -1.71
CA SER A 51 7.36 -22.80 -1.27
C SER A 51 6.79 -23.25 0.07
N ILE A 52 6.40 -22.29 0.94
CA ILE A 52 5.80 -22.55 2.25
C ILE A 52 4.27 -22.57 2.15
N PHE A 53 3.70 -21.71 1.29
CA PHE A 53 2.27 -21.54 1.13
C PHE A 53 1.87 -21.54 -0.36
N PRO A 54 1.77 -22.73 -1.01
CA PRO A 54 1.53 -22.83 -2.47
C PRO A 54 0.20 -22.24 -2.94
N TRP A 55 -0.81 -22.26 -2.08
CA TRP A 55 -2.20 -21.81 -2.35
C TRP A 55 -2.47 -20.38 -1.85
N LYS A 56 -1.42 -19.61 -1.68
CA LYS A 56 -1.52 -18.18 -1.40
C LYS A 56 -2.35 -17.49 -2.48
N PRO A 57 -3.32 -16.62 -2.08
CA PRO A 57 -4.14 -15.88 -3.03
C PRO A 57 -3.24 -15.03 -3.94
N ASP A 58 -3.56 -15.05 -5.22
CA ASP A 58 -2.94 -14.20 -6.23
C ASP A 58 -3.55 -12.80 -6.22
N ASP A 59 -2.93 -11.91 -7.00
CA ASP A 59 -3.43 -10.56 -7.27
C ASP A 59 -4.64 -10.57 -8.24
N ALA A 60 -5.24 -11.74 -8.44
CA ALA A 60 -6.36 -11.96 -9.36
C ALA A 60 -7.56 -11.02 -9.12
N TYR A 61 -7.68 -10.42 -7.93
CA TYR A 61 -8.69 -9.39 -7.71
C TYR A 61 -8.37 -8.09 -8.44
N LEU A 62 -7.08 -7.79 -8.68
CA LEU A 62 -6.64 -6.63 -9.46
C LEU A 62 -6.92 -6.87 -10.94
N ASP A 63 -6.55 -8.04 -11.47
CA ASP A 63 -6.81 -8.43 -12.85
C ASP A 63 -8.31 -8.41 -13.17
N LYS A 64 -9.13 -8.89 -12.22
CA LYS A 64 -10.58 -8.81 -12.33
C LYS A 64 -11.08 -7.37 -12.44
N ILE A 65 -10.50 -6.45 -11.68
CA ILE A 65 -10.89 -5.05 -11.70
C ILE A 65 -10.42 -4.37 -12.98
N GLU A 66 -9.19 -4.62 -13.41
CA GLU A 66 -8.68 -4.11 -14.68
C GLU A 66 -9.55 -4.60 -15.85
N THR A 67 -9.91 -5.88 -15.85
CA THR A 67 -10.84 -6.44 -16.85
C THR A 67 -12.20 -5.77 -16.85
N VAL A 68 -12.75 -5.50 -15.67
CA VAL A 68 -14.05 -4.83 -15.52
C VAL A 68 -14.01 -3.37 -15.99
N ILE A 69 -12.89 -2.67 -15.77
CA ILE A 69 -12.75 -1.25 -16.10
C ILE A 69 -12.34 -1.05 -17.57
N PHE A 70 -11.40 -1.85 -18.08
CA PHE A 70 -10.80 -1.67 -19.42
C PHE A 70 -11.21 -2.72 -20.43
N GLY A 71 -11.83 -3.80 -20.01
CA GLY A 71 -12.08 -4.97 -20.89
C GLY A 71 -10.87 -5.87 -21.11
N ASN A 72 -9.68 -5.51 -20.66
CA ASN A 72 -8.44 -6.27 -20.76
C ASN A 72 -7.65 -6.23 -19.46
N ALA A 73 -7.03 -7.33 -19.06
CA ALA A 73 -6.15 -7.41 -17.88
C ALA A 73 -4.70 -6.99 -18.16
N ASP A 74 -4.37 -6.52 -19.36
CA ASP A 74 -2.99 -6.28 -19.80
C ASP A 74 -2.43 -4.89 -19.43
N GLY A 75 -3.16 -4.10 -18.68
CA GLY A 75 -2.88 -2.67 -18.51
C GLY A 75 -1.88 -2.29 -17.42
N GLY A 76 -1.72 -3.08 -16.36
CA GLY A 76 -0.84 -2.75 -15.22
C GLY A 76 -1.11 -1.35 -14.64
N ALA A 77 -2.37 -0.94 -14.59
CA ALA A 77 -2.73 0.42 -14.23
C ALA A 77 -2.54 0.70 -12.74
N ALA A 78 -1.81 1.76 -12.43
CA ALA A 78 -1.68 2.24 -11.07
C ALA A 78 -2.93 3.02 -10.64
N PHE A 79 -3.39 2.79 -9.42
CA PHE A 79 -4.49 3.53 -8.80
C PHE A 79 -4.12 3.99 -7.39
N LEU A 80 -4.82 4.98 -6.88
CA LEU A 80 -4.60 5.51 -5.54
C LEU A 80 -5.15 4.56 -4.46
N ASN A 81 -4.56 4.56 -3.29
CA ASN A 81 -4.89 3.64 -2.19
C ASN A 81 -6.39 3.60 -1.82
N TYR A 82 -7.10 4.73 -1.92
CA TYR A 82 -8.53 4.75 -1.60
C TYR A 82 -9.37 3.85 -2.51
N VAL A 83 -8.90 3.56 -3.74
CA VAL A 83 -9.59 2.66 -4.67
C VAL A 83 -9.59 1.24 -4.13
N GLU A 84 -8.45 0.74 -3.66
CA GLU A 84 -8.35 -0.60 -3.07
C GLU A 84 -9.22 -0.74 -1.81
N SER A 85 -9.22 0.30 -0.97
CA SER A 85 -10.08 0.36 0.20
C SER A 85 -11.57 0.41 -0.16
N PHE A 86 -11.91 1.12 -1.25
CA PHE A 86 -13.25 1.18 -1.79
C PHE A 86 -13.70 -0.17 -2.39
N MET A 87 -12.82 -0.87 -3.09
CA MET A 87 -13.07 -2.23 -3.58
C MET A 87 -13.40 -3.19 -2.44
N ALA A 88 -12.71 -3.07 -1.31
CA ALA A 88 -12.90 -3.94 -0.16
C ALA A 88 -14.26 -3.72 0.50
N PHE A 89 -14.57 -2.52 0.94
CA PHE A 89 -15.75 -2.22 1.77
C PHE A 89 -16.50 -0.95 1.36
N GLY A 90 -16.31 -0.45 0.14
CA GLY A 90 -16.94 0.79 -0.31
C GLY A 90 -16.41 2.01 0.45
N TRP A 91 -17.25 3.03 0.58
CA TRP A 91 -16.90 4.27 1.28
C TRP A 91 -16.53 4.04 2.75
N PHE A 92 -17.14 3.04 3.40
CA PHE A 92 -16.76 2.66 4.76
C PHE A 92 -15.29 2.22 4.83
N GLY A 93 -14.84 1.42 3.87
CA GLY A 93 -13.43 1.00 3.78
C GLY A 93 -12.47 2.17 3.63
N VAL A 94 -12.83 3.16 2.80
CA VAL A 94 -12.01 4.38 2.59
C VAL A 94 -11.86 5.16 3.90
N VAL A 95 -12.97 5.44 4.60
CA VAL A 95 -12.96 6.18 5.86
C VAL A 95 -12.19 5.42 6.93
N PHE A 96 -12.42 4.11 7.05
CA PHE A 96 -11.75 3.27 8.04
C PHE A 96 -10.24 3.19 7.81
N MET A 97 -9.80 3.03 6.55
CA MET A 97 -8.38 3.00 6.21
C MET A 97 -7.72 4.37 6.46
N ALA A 98 -8.37 5.47 6.10
CA ALA A 98 -7.88 6.81 6.38
C ALA A 98 -7.73 7.05 7.90
N TRP A 99 -8.69 6.57 8.70
CA TRP A 99 -8.63 6.64 10.16
C TRP A 99 -7.44 5.83 10.72
N ILE A 100 -7.23 4.59 10.25
CA ILE A 100 -6.08 3.76 10.67
C ILE A 100 -4.76 4.46 10.33
N LEU A 101 -4.61 4.96 9.09
CA LEU A 101 -3.39 5.65 8.67
C LEU A 101 -3.14 6.91 9.50
N GLY A 102 -4.19 7.69 9.77
CA GLY A 102 -4.12 8.87 10.64
C GLY A 102 -3.72 8.51 12.07
N TRP A 103 -4.27 7.42 12.62
CA TRP A 103 -3.90 6.94 13.95
C TRP A 103 -2.43 6.48 14.02
N ILE A 104 -1.94 5.75 13.01
CA ILE A 104 -0.54 5.33 12.91
C ILE A 104 0.35 6.58 12.79
N ALA A 105 0.02 7.52 11.89
CA ALA A 105 0.75 8.77 11.71
C ALA A 105 0.89 9.54 13.03
N ARG A 106 -0.20 9.61 13.81
CA ARG A 106 -0.19 10.24 15.12
C ARG A 106 0.80 9.59 16.07
N LYS A 107 0.90 8.25 16.09
CA LYS A 107 1.86 7.53 16.95
C LYS A 107 3.31 7.84 16.58
N PHE A 108 3.64 7.89 15.28
CA PHE A 108 4.98 8.27 14.83
C PHE A 108 5.30 9.73 15.17
N TRP A 109 4.34 10.62 14.97
CA TRP A 109 4.47 12.03 15.31
C TRP A 109 4.68 12.26 16.82
N ASP A 110 3.88 11.62 17.67
CA ASP A 110 3.99 11.75 19.12
C ASP A 110 5.33 11.19 19.63
N ASN A 111 5.82 10.06 19.04
CA ASN A 111 7.14 9.52 19.36
C ASN A 111 8.26 10.49 18.98
N TYR A 112 8.20 11.07 17.77
CA TYR A 112 9.17 12.07 17.32
C TYR A 112 9.13 13.33 18.20
N ARG A 113 7.95 13.85 18.49
CA ARG A 113 7.78 15.07 19.30
C ARG A 113 8.27 14.89 20.73
N ASN A 114 8.06 13.73 21.32
CA ASN A 114 8.48 13.46 22.71
C ASN A 114 9.97 13.13 22.81
N ASN A 115 10.63 12.75 21.73
CA ASN A 115 12.03 12.34 21.69
C ASN A 115 12.77 12.98 20.50
N PRO A 116 12.81 14.32 20.36
CA PRO A 116 13.34 14.98 19.15
C PRO A 116 14.85 14.77 18.97
N GLU A 117 15.59 14.53 20.05
CA GLU A 117 17.03 14.27 20.00
C GLU A 117 17.39 12.81 19.73
N SER A 118 16.40 11.92 19.74
CA SER A 118 16.61 10.50 19.46
C SER A 118 16.74 10.26 17.96
N ILE A 119 17.93 9.85 17.52
CA ILE A 119 18.21 9.45 16.13
C ILE A 119 17.19 8.39 15.68
N GLY A 120 16.83 7.44 16.56
CA GLY A 120 15.84 6.42 16.25
C GLY A 120 14.44 7.00 15.96
N ALA A 121 14.01 8.02 16.70
CA ALA A 121 12.72 8.67 16.47
C ALA A 121 12.70 9.45 15.14
N VAL A 122 13.80 10.13 14.81
CA VAL A 122 13.96 10.87 13.55
C VAL A 122 13.93 9.90 12.37
N ILE A 123 14.72 8.80 12.42
CA ILE A 123 14.75 7.80 11.36
C ILE A 123 13.37 7.12 11.20
N ALA A 124 12.71 6.77 12.30
CA ALA A 124 11.39 6.16 12.26
C ALA A 124 10.35 7.08 11.59
N MET A 125 10.39 8.39 11.89
CA MET A 125 9.50 9.38 11.28
C MET A 125 9.78 9.55 9.79
N GLY A 126 11.05 9.61 9.38
CA GLY A 126 11.46 9.69 7.97
C GLY A 126 11.05 8.44 7.18
N ALA A 127 11.29 7.24 7.73
CA ALA A 127 10.88 5.98 7.13
C ALA A 127 9.35 5.91 7.00
N PHE A 128 8.61 6.32 8.02
CA PHE A 128 7.14 6.39 7.97
C PHE A 128 6.66 7.35 6.89
N GLY A 129 7.28 8.54 6.75
CA GLY A 129 6.94 9.49 5.68
C GLY A 129 7.12 8.90 4.28
N SER A 130 8.21 8.17 4.05
CA SER A 130 8.46 7.46 2.79
C SER A 130 7.41 6.38 2.51
N VAL A 131 7.02 5.62 3.52
CA VAL A 131 5.95 4.61 3.42
C VAL A 131 4.61 5.27 3.12
N CYS A 132 4.27 6.37 3.80
CA CYS A 132 3.04 7.13 3.53
C CYS A 132 2.99 7.63 2.09
N TYR A 133 4.11 8.13 1.57
CA TYR A 133 4.19 8.52 0.16
C TYR A 133 3.86 7.35 -0.78
N CYS A 134 4.44 6.18 -0.56
CA CYS A 134 4.15 4.98 -1.36
C CYS A 134 2.68 4.56 -1.25
N ILE A 135 2.11 4.58 -0.03
CA ILE A 135 0.70 4.23 0.20
C ILE A 135 -0.23 5.17 -0.57
N ILE A 136 0.02 6.47 -0.50
CA ILE A 136 -0.86 7.48 -1.11
C ILE A 136 -0.74 7.47 -2.62
N SER A 137 0.50 7.41 -3.15
CA SER A 137 0.78 7.59 -4.57
C SER A 137 0.57 6.32 -5.42
N ARG A 138 0.74 5.14 -4.82
CA ARG A 138 0.63 3.85 -5.54
C ARG A 138 -0.04 2.81 -4.64
N GLY A 139 -1.35 2.84 -4.61
CA GLY A 139 -2.24 2.20 -3.65
C GLY A 139 -2.29 0.68 -3.64
N TYR A 140 -1.21 -0.04 -3.86
CA TYR A 140 -1.19 -1.50 -3.74
C TYR A 140 -0.74 -1.90 -2.32
N LEU A 141 -1.73 -2.25 -1.48
CA LEU A 141 -1.52 -2.55 -0.06
C LEU A 141 -0.53 -3.70 0.16
N ALA A 142 -0.60 -4.76 -0.62
CA ALA A 142 0.26 -5.93 -0.49
C ALA A 142 1.74 -5.58 -0.76
N SER A 143 2.03 -4.82 -1.82
CA SER A 143 3.39 -4.33 -2.10
C SER A 143 3.88 -3.39 -1.01
N THR A 144 3.02 -2.51 -0.51
CA THR A 144 3.36 -1.57 0.56
C THR A 144 3.72 -2.29 1.85
N VAL A 145 2.93 -3.28 2.28
CA VAL A 145 3.21 -4.09 3.48
C VAL A 145 4.53 -4.84 3.31
N THR A 146 4.77 -5.43 2.15
CA THR A 146 6.03 -6.12 1.84
C THR A 146 7.22 -5.17 1.93
N ASN A 147 7.12 -3.97 1.35
CA ASN A 147 8.17 -2.95 1.43
C ASN A 147 8.43 -2.49 2.87
N ILE A 148 7.39 -2.30 3.69
CA ILE A 148 7.55 -1.97 5.11
C ILE A 148 8.33 -3.07 5.82
N ILE A 149 7.99 -4.33 5.60
CA ILE A 149 8.67 -5.46 6.25
C ILE A 149 10.12 -5.55 5.79
N LEU A 150 10.39 -5.49 4.48
CA LEU A 150 11.73 -5.70 3.92
C LEU A 150 12.64 -4.48 4.09
N VAL A 151 12.13 -3.28 3.89
CA VAL A 151 12.95 -2.05 3.84
C VAL A 151 13.04 -1.37 5.21
N VAL A 152 12.00 -1.48 6.03
CA VAL A 152 11.97 -0.83 7.35
C VAL A 152 12.24 -1.85 8.46
N TYR A 153 11.36 -2.84 8.62
CA TYR A 153 11.42 -3.74 9.78
C TYR A 153 12.66 -4.64 9.78
N LEU A 154 13.00 -5.28 8.65
CA LEU A 154 14.11 -6.22 8.57
C LEU A 154 15.47 -5.57 8.89
N PRO A 155 15.87 -4.41 8.35
CA PRO A 155 17.11 -3.74 8.72
C PRO A 155 17.19 -3.39 10.20
N PHE A 156 16.10 -2.87 10.79
CA PHE A 156 16.07 -2.54 12.22
C PHE A 156 16.21 -3.80 13.09
N TRP A 157 15.56 -4.88 12.72
CA TRP A 157 15.68 -6.17 13.42
C TRP A 157 17.11 -6.69 13.35
N VAL A 158 17.74 -6.69 12.16
CA VAL A 158 19.15 -7.13 11.97
C VAL A 158 20.10 -6.31 12.82
N VAL A 159 19.98 -4.98 12.80
CA VAL A 159 20.81 -4.09 13.65
C VAL A 159 20.59 -4.38 15.13
N GLY A 160 19.35 -4.60 15.54
CA GLY A 160 19.01 -4.96 16.92
C GLY A 160 19.64 -6.30 17.37
N VAL A 161 19.63 -7.30 16.50
CA VAL A 161 20.28 -8.61 16.75
C VAL A 161 21.78 -8.44 16.84
N ILE A 162 22.42 -7.77 15.88
CA ILE A 162 23.86 -7.52 15.87
C ILE A 162 24.28 -6.80 17.15
N ARG A 163 23.57 -5.74 17.55
CA ARG A 163 23.87 -5.00 18.77
C ARG A 163 23.82 -5.89 20.02
N LYS A 164 22.83 -6.77 20.14
CA LYS A 164 22.75 -7.71 21.27
C LYS A 164 23.97 -8.64 21.33
N TYR A 165 24.42 -9.18 20.19
CA TYR A 165 25.60 -10.04 20.13
C TYR A 165 26.88 -9.28 20.53
N PHE A 166 27.09 -8.08 20.03
CA PHE A 166 28.28 -7.30 20.38
C PHE A 166 28.30 -6.81 21.84
N VAL A 167 27.15 -6.54 22.45
CA VAL A 167 27.07 -6.16 23.87
C VAL A 167 27.27 -7.38 24.78
N SER A 168 26.89 -8.58 24.35
CA SER A 168 27.11 -9.83 25.10
C SER A 168 28.57 -10.34 25.08
N LEU A 169 29.43 -9.81 24.22
CA LEU A 169 30.85 -10.16 24.10
C LEU A 169 31.78 -9.21 24.88
N ARG A 170 31.21 -8.20 25.54
CA ARG A 170 31.91 -7.29 26.49
C ARG A 170 31.51 -7.62 27.94
#